data_a66f4c7a35987cb8657076700be8b022
#
_entry.id   a66f4c7a35987cb8657076700be8b022
#
_cell.length_a   1.000
_cell.length_b   1.000
_cell.length_c   1.000
_cell.angle_alpha   90.00
_cell.angle_beta   90.00
_cell.angle_gamma   90.00
#
_symmetry.space_group_name_H-M   'P 1'
#
loop_
_entity.id
_entity.type
_entity.pdbx_description
1 polymer ?
#
loop_
_entity_poly.entity_id
_entity_poly.type
_entity_poly.pdbx_seq_one_letter_code
_entity_poly.pdbx_strand_id
1 'polypeptide(L)'
;MKESINYPELNYIDNDDHETTSELSSFHKAIDQISGDIICSFGDVLFKPYLLQLLDECEDDLVIVIDTQWRDSVNKDRAADYVNCSQPHSRANYGDSIFLESAGENLGEESIHGEWMGIIKISSGILPTVREEVESLSKLENFDSMKMHHLLEHLCGLKQPIRVVYTTGNWLDVDTLEDVIRANNFI
;
A
#
# COMPACT_ATOMS: atom_id res chain seq x y z
N MET A 1 1.83 -8.60 20.70
CA MET A 1 0.81 -7.69 20.12
C MET A 1 -0.62 -8.10 20.46
N LYS A 2 -1.05 -9.35 20.29
CA LYS A 2 -2.41 -9.83 20.66
C LYS A 2 -2.83 -9.50 22.10
N GLU A 3 -1.90 -9.56 23.05
CA GLU A 3 -2.19 -9.27 24.46
C GLU A 3 -2.42 -7.78 24.75
N SER A 4 -1.96 -6.90 23.86
CA SER A 4 -2.03 -5.44 24.02
C SER A 4 -3.24 -4.82 23.32
N ILE A 5 -3.84 -5.51 22.36
CA ILE A 5 -4.97 -5.04 21.55
C ILE A 5 -6.17 -5.92 21.86
N ASN A 6 -7.11 -5.41 22.65
CA ASN A 6 -8.30 -6.14 23.03
C ASN A 6 -9.56 -5.58 22.33
N TYR A 7 -9.64 -5.83 21.01
CA TYR A 7 -10.84 -5.55 20.22
C TYR A 7 -11.54 -6.87 19.90
N PRO A 8 -12.78 -7.10 20.34
CA PRO A 8 -13.45 -8.41 20.22
C PRO A 8 -13.79 -8.82 18.80
N GLU A 9 -13.71 -7.89 17.85
CA GLU A 9 -14.07 -8.13 16.42
C GLU A 9 -12.83 -8.34 15.53
N LEU A 10 -11.61 -8.38 16.09
CA LEU A 10 -10.40 -8.57 15.31
C LEU A 10 -10.10 -10.06 15.12
N ASN A 11 -9.84 -10.42 13.87
CA ASN A 11 -9.24 -11.69 13.50
C ASN A 11 -7.73 -11.54 13.41
N TYR A 12 -7.00 -12.37 14.15
CA TYR A 12 -5.53 -12.39 14.15
C TYR A 12 -5.03 -13.55 13.32
N ILE A 13 -4.17 -13.25 12.36
CA ILE A 13 -3.48 -14.24 11.54
C ILE A 13 -1.99 -14.08 11.84
N ASP A 14 -1.40 -15.12 12.40
CA ASP A 14 0.00 -15.09 12.80
C ASP A 14 0.90 -15.40 11.61
N ASN A 15 1.95 -14.61 11.42
CA ASN A 15 3.09 -14.95 10.60
C ASN A 15 4.25 -15.32 11.52
N ASP A 16 4.43 -16.63 11.81
CA ASP A 16 5.48 -17.12 12.70
C ASP A 16 6.88 -16.86 12.12
N ASP A 17 6.98 -16.67 10.81
CA ASP A 17 8.22 -16.43 10.08
C ASP A 17 8.49 -14.93 9.83
N HIS A 18 7.81 -14.03 10.53
CA HIS A 18 7.85 -12.57 10.29
C HIS A 18 9.25 -11.95 10.38
N GLU A 19 10.18 -12.57 11.12
CA GLU A 19 11.57 -12.10 11.23
C GLU A 19 12.40 -12.36 9.96
N THR A 20 11.95 -13.30 9.11
CA THR A 20 12.66 -13.74 7.90
C THR A 20 11.88 -13.50 6.61
N THR A 21 10.66 -13.00 6.72
CA THR A 21 9.76 -12.73 5.59
C THR A 21 9.31 -11.27 5.56
N SER A 22 8.84 -10.83 4.40
CA SER A 22 8.33 -9.46 4.20
C SER A 22 6.79 -9.40 4.20
N GLU A 23 6.25 -8.22 3.96
CA GLU A 23 4.82 -7.90 4.07
C GLU A 23 3.95 -8.78 3.17
N LEU A 24 4.44 -9.11 1.94
CA LEU A 24 3.70 -9.93 0.99
C LEU A 24 3.47 -11.36 1.53
N SER A 25 4.40 -11.90 2.28
CA SER A 25 4.23 -13.20 2.96
C SER A 25 3.14 -13.14 4.03
N SER A 26 3.05 -12.04 4.77
CA SER A 26 1.97 -11.83 5.74
C SER A 26 0.62 -11.68 5.05
N PHE A 27 0.57 -10.94 3.95
CA PHE A 27 -0.64 -10.78 3.14
C PHE A 27 -1.09 -12.13 2.54
N HIS A 28 -0.15 -12.95 2.03
CA HIS A 28 -0.44 -14.29 1.52
C HIS A 28 -1.10 -15.19 2.56
N LYS A 29 -0.61 -15.18 3.81
CA LYS A 29 -1.23 -15.97 4.91
C LYS A 29 -2.65 -15.50 5.24
N ALA A 30 -2.94 -14.23 5.01
CA ALA A 30 -4.23 -13.63 5.36
C ALA A 30 -5.28 -13.72 4.23
N ILE A 31 -4.86 -13.67 2.97
CA ILE A 31 -5.74 -13.41 1.82
C ILE A 31 -6.88 -14.40 1.66
N ASP A 32 -6.68 -15.67 2.05
CA ASP A 32 -7.70 -16.71 1.96
C ASP A 32 -8.84 -16.54 2.96
N GLN A 33 -8.61 -15.78 4.04
CA GLN A 33 -9.63 -15.50 5.05
C GLN A 33 -10.40 -14.20 4.77
N ILE A 34 -10.01 -13.48 3.73
CA ILE A 34 -10.61 -12.21 3.34
C ILE A 34 -11.82 -12.48 2.42
N SER A 35 -12.90 -11.74 2.62
CA SER A 35 -14.08 -11.77 1.76
C SER A 35 -14.70 -10.38 1.66
N GLY A 36 -15.30 -10.07 0.52
CA GLY A 36 -15.86 -8.74 0.25
C GLY A 36 -14.81 -7.73 -0.21
N ASP A 37 -15.20 -6.47 -0.26
CA ASP A 37 -14.30 -5.37 -0.55
C ASP A 37 -13.41 -5.10 0.67
N ILE A 38 -12.15 -4.84 0.45
CA ILE A 38 -11.18 -4.60 1.53
C ILE A 38 -10.35 -3.35 1.30
N ILE A 39 -9.90 -2.77 2.40
CA ILE A 39 -8.78 -1.83 2.45
C ILE A 39 -7.68 -2.49 3.27
N CYS A 40 -6.53 -2.67 2.66
CA CYS A 40 -5.32 -3.16 3.32
C CYS A 40 -4.38 -1.98 3.58
N SER A 41 -3.77 -1.94 4.76
CA SER A 41 -2.72 -0.96 5.09
C SER A 41 -1.57 -1.63 5.84
N PHE A 42 -0.39 -1.02 5.77
CA PHE A 42 0.69 -1.36 6.69
C PHE A 42 0.30 -1.03 8.13
N GLY A 43 0.85 -1.78 9.08
CA GLY A 43 0.47 -1.68 10.49
C GLY A 43 1.10 -0.52 11.25
N ASP A 44 2.12 0.10 10.68
CA ASP A 44 2.91 1.22 11.19
C ASP A 44 2.55 2.56 10.54
N VAL A 45 1.59 2.57 9.63
CA VAL A 45 1.13 3.79 8.94
C VAL A 45 -0.06 4.41 9.67
N LEU A 46 0.09 5.66 10.09
CA LEU A 46 -1.01 6.51 10.54
C LEU A 46 -1.45 7.44 9.42
N PHE A 47 -2.75 7.58 9.24
CA PHE A 47 -3.30 8.45 8.20
C PHE A 47 -4.61 9.10 8.62
N LYS A 48 -4.95 10.21 7.99
CA LYS A 48 -6.21 10.91 8.28
C LYS A 48 -7.41 10.15 7.71
N PRO A 49 -8.55 10.05 8.44
CA PRO A 49 -9.70 9.24 8.05
C PRO A 49 -10.31 9.56 6.68
N TYR A 50 -10.15 10.79 6.18
CA TYR A 50 -10.67 11.16 4.86
C TYR A 50 -10.03 10.36 3.71
N LEU A 51 -8.82 9.81 3.91
CA LEU A 51 -8.17 8.96 2.91
C LEU A 51 -8.94 7.66 2.67
N LEU A 52 -9.59 7.11 3.71
CA LEU A 52 -10.49 5.97 3.56
C LEU A 52 -11.73 6.33 2.74
N GLN A 53 -12.24 7.56 2.92
CA GLN A 53 -13.39 8.03 2.13
C GLN A 53 -13.02 8.18 0.65
N LEU A 54 -11.84 8.70 0.34
CA LEU A 54 -11.34 8.79 -1.04
C LEU A 54 -11.24 7.42 -1.71
N LEU A 55 -10.80 6.40 -0.96
CA LEU A 55 -10.73 5.03 -1.47
C LEU A 55 -12.13 4.44 -1.68
N ASP A 56 -13.05 4.69 -0.75
CA ASP A 56 -14.43 4.18 -0.81
C ASP A 56 -15.21 4.79 -1.97
N GLU A 57 -15.03 6.08 -2.23
CA GLU A 57 -15.67 6.82 -3.33
C GLU A 57 -15.16 6.41 -4.73
N CYS A 58 -13.98 5.78 -4.83
CA CYS A 58 -13.48 5.24 -6.08
C CYS A 58 -14.22 3.95 -6.47
N GLU A 59 -14.78 3.91 -7.69
CA GLU A 59 -15.48 2.73 -8.23
C GLU A 59 -14.52 1.69 -8.83
N ASP A 60 -13.23 2.03 -8.98
CA ASP A 60 -12.21 1.12 -9.52
C ASP A 60 -11.95 -0.07 -8.58
N ASP A 61 -11.61 -1.22 -9.16
CA ASP A 61 -11.38 -2.47 -8.44
C ASP A 61 -10.11 -2.48 -7.58
N LEU A 62 -9.04 -1.85 -8.07
CA LEU A 62 -7.77 -1.67 -7.37
C LEU A 62 -7.48 -0.17 -7.27
N VAL A 63 -7.32 0.33 -6.04
CA VAL A 63 -7.06 1.76 -5.79
C VAL A 63 -5.96 1.90 -4.75
N ILE A 64 -4.97 2.75 -5.04
CA ILE A 64 -3.88 3.08 -4.12
C ILE A 64 -3.82 4.58 -3.85
N VAL A 65 -3.32 4.96 -2.67
CA VAL A 65 -3.11 6.37 -2.29
C VAL A 65 -1.64 6.71 -2.39
N ILE A 66 -1.34 7.82 -3.07
CA ILE A 66 0.03 8.26 -3.36
C ILE A 66 0.25 9.66 -2.80
N ASP A 67 1.31 9.83 -2.00
CA ASP A 67 1.75 11.14 -1.54
C ASP A 67 2.65 11.81 -2.58
N THR A 68 2.24 12.99 -3.04
CA THR A 68 3.00 13.78 -4.02
C THR A 68 4.11 14.62 -3.40
N GLN A 69 4.11 14.78 -2.07
CA GLN A 69 5.11 15.55 -1.32
C GLN A 69 6.28 14.69 -0.79
N TRP A 70 6.52 13.55 -1.40
CA TRP A 70 7.57 12.61 -0.99
C TRP A 70 8.97 13.24 -0.81
N ARG A 71 9.31 14.30 -1.60
CA ARG A 71 10.60 15.01 -1.48
C ARG A 71 10.71 15.82 -0.19
N ASP A 72 9.60 16.23 0.37
CA ASP A 72 9.51 17.02 1.61
C ASP A 72 9.20 16.12 2.83
N SER A 73 9.10 14.80 2.61
CA SER A 73 8.87 13.83 3.65
C SER A 73 9.97 13.87 4.70
N VAL A 74 9.59 13.76 5.96
CA VAL A 74 10.52 13.58 7.09
C VAL A 74 11.24 12.23 7.02
N ASN A 75 10.71 11.30 6.23
CA ASN A 75 11.21 9.94 6.02
C ASN A 75 12.03 9.77 4.73
N LYS A 76 12.37 10.86 4.03
CA LYS A 76 13.06 10.85 2.72
C LYS A 76 14.37 10.06 2.66
N ASP A 77 15.00 9.83 3.82
CA ASP A 77 16.25 9.07 3.92
C ASP A 77 16.00 7.57 4.24
N ARG A 78 14.74 7.14 4.27
CA ARG A 78 14.33 5.74 4.46
C ARG A 78 14.02 5.09 3.12
N ALA A 79 13.97 3.75 3.12
CA ALA A 79 13.42 3.01 1.99
C ALA A 79 11.95 3.37 1.82
N ALA A 80 11.58 3.78 0.62
CA ALA A 80 10.22 4.20 0.30
C ALA A 80 9.75 3.49 -0.97
N ASP A 81 8.46 3.22 -1.02
CA ASP A 81 7.80 2.60 -2.17
C ASP A 81 7.40 3.69 -3.17
N TYR A 82 8.32 4.04 -4.06
CA TYR A 82 8.07 5.04 -5.09
C TYR A 82 7.21 4.49 -6.23
N VAL A 83 6.49 5.40 -6.89
CA VAL A 83 5.61 5.06 -8.01
C VAL A 83 5.81 5.99 -9.20
N ASN A 84 5.69 5.37 -10.38
CA ASN A 84 5.47 6.04 -11.65
C ASN A 84 4.02 5.78 -12.09
N CYS A 85 3.33 6.81 -12.54
CA CYS A 85 1.92 6.76 -12.93
C CYS A 85 1.75 7.29 -14.35
N SER A 86 0.61 7.01 -14.97
CA SER A 86 0.26 7.46 -16.33
C SER A 86 0.37 8.98 -16.51
N GLN A 87 0.20 9.75 -15.44
CA GLN A 87 0.42 11.20 -15.41
C GLN A 87 0.85 11.63 -14.00
N PRO A 88 1.76 12.60 -13.87
CA PRO A 88 2.08 13.20 -12.59
C PRO A 88 0.91 14.03 -12.04
N HIS A 89 0.89 14.24 -10.73
CA HIS A 89 -0.09 15.14 -10.11
C HIS A 89 0.02 16.56 -10.70
N SER A 90 -1.10 17.05 -11.20
CA SER A 90 -1.20 18.40 -11.75
C SER A 90 -2.65 18.90 -11.68
N ARG A 91 -2.82 20.21 -11.51
CA ARG A 91 -4.15 20.85 -11.63
C ARG A 91 -4.74 20.69 -13.03
N ALA A 92 -3.91 20.52 -14.05
CA ALA A 92 -4.36 20.30 -15.42
C ALA A 92 -5.05 18.93 -15.57
N ASN A 93 -4.70 17.97 -14.73
CA ASN A 93 -5.18 16.59 -14.78
C ASN A 93 -6.29 16.33 -13.73
N TYR A 94 -6.85 17.41 -13.16
CA TYR A 94 -7.90 17.28 -12.16
C TYR A 94 -9.14 16.63 -12.78
N GLY A 95 -9.55 15.50 -12.20
CA GLY A 95 -10.67 14.68 -12.69
C GLY A 95 -10.28 13.58 -13.69
N ASP A 96 -9.01 13.53 -14.14
CA ASP A 96 -8.54 12.45 -15.00
C ASP A 96 -8.38 11.14 -14.20
N SER A 97 -8.59 10.03 -14.90
CA SER A 97 -8.27 8.71 -14.37
C SER A 97 -6.78 8.44 -14.50
N ILE A 98 -6.07 8.38 -13.37
CA ILE A 98 -4.63 8.15 -13.33
C ILE A 98 -4.39 6.73 -12.84
N PHE A 99 -3.48 6.02 -13.50
CA PHE A 99 -3.18 4.62 -13.20
C PHE A 99 -1.69 4.44 -12.90
N LEU A 100 -1.39 3.44 -12.08
CA LEU A 100 -0.03 3.01 -11.79
C LEU A 100 0.60 2.40 -13.04
N GLU A 101 1.85 2.74 -13.32
CA GLU A 101 2.65 2.15 -14.39
C GLU A 101 3.80 1.30 -13.84
N SER A 102 4.42 1.72 -12.74
CA SER A 102 5.42 0.94 -12.02
C SER A 102 5.53 1.36 -10.55
N ALA A 103 5.99 0.45 -9.70
CA ALA A 103 6.24 0.67 -8.28
C ALA A 103 7.57 0.04 -7.86
N GLY A 104 8.29 0.63 -6.92
CA GLY A 104 9.52 0.05 -6.37
C GLY A 104 10.40 1.06 -5.66
N GLU A 105 11.38 0.55 -4.92
CA GLU A 105 12.33 1.36 -4.13
C GLU A 105 13.39 2.08 -4.99
N ASN A 106 13.65 1.59 -6.20
CA ASN A 106 14.77 2.00 -7.04
C ASN A 106 14.37 2.64 -8.37
N LEU A 107 13.26 3.38 -8.38
CA LEU A 107 12.86 4.15 -9.55
C LEU A 107 13.82 5.34 -9.77
N GLY A 108 14.08 5.66 -11.04
CA GLY A 108 14.84 6.88 -11.36
C GLY A 108 14.10 8.13 -10.87
N GLU A 109 14.80 9.06 -10.24
CA GLU A 109 14.19 10.24 -9.58
C GLU A 109 13.26 11.03 -10.51
N GLU A 110 13.60 11.13 -11.79
CA GLU A 110 12.77 11.83 -12.79
C GLU A 110 11.46 11.10 -13.13
N SER A 111 11.39 9.81 -12.81
CA SER A 111 10.21 8.97 -13.05
C SER A 111 9.29 8.86 -11.84
N ILE A 112 9.70 9.40 -10.68
CA ILE A 112 8.92 9.31 -9.46
C ILE A 112 7.83 10.37 -9.48
N HIS A 113 6.57 9.92 -9.49
CA HIS A 113 5.39 10.77 -9.38
C HIS A 113 4.89 10.92 -7.94
N GLY A 114 5.32 10.04 -7.03
CA GLY A 114 5.00 10.08 -5.61
C GLY A 114 5.46 8.84 -4.87
N GLU A 115 5.09 8.77 -3.60
CA GLU A 115 5.35 7.68 -2.67
C GLU A 115 4.04 6.95 -2.35
N TRP A 116 4.03 5.63 -2.47
CA TRP A 116 2.89 4.84 -2.04
C TRP A 116 2.85 4.74 -0.51
N MET A 117 1.73 5.10 0.06
CA MET A 117 1.54 5.16 1.51
C MET A 117 1.25 3.79 2.15
N GLY A 118 1.41 2.69 1.43
CA GLY A 118 1.10 1.35 1.94
C GLY A 118 -0.41 1.07 2.12
N ILE A 119 -1.28 1.84 1.44
CA ILE A 119 -2.73 1.67 1.53
C ILE A 119 -3.29 1.28 0.16
N ILE A 120 -4.04 0.19 0.11
CA ILE A 120 -4.69 -0.31 -1.11
C ILE A 120 -6.13 -0.76 -0.83
N LYS A 121 -7.06 -0.35 -1.71
CA LYS A 121 -8.40 -0.94 -1.82
C LYS A 121 -8.37 -2.05 -2.86
N ILE A 122 -9.01 -3.18 -2.54
CA ILE A 122 -9.21 -4.30 -3.44
C ILE A 122 -10.70 -4.66 -3.38
N SER A 123 -11.40 -4.56 -4.51
CA SER A 123 -12.80 -4.94 -4.59
C SER A 123 -12.99 -6.45 -4.53
N SER A 124 -14.16 -6.89 -4.12
CA SER A 124 -14.55 -8.30 -4.14
C SER A 124 -14.53 -8.91 -5.54
N GLY A 125 -14.69 -8.07 -6.57
CA GLY A 125 -14.66 -8.50 -7.97
C GLY A 125 -13.27 -8.95 -8.44
N ILE A 126 -12.22 -8.23 -8.04
CA ILE A 126 -10.83 -8.53 -8.42
C ILE A 126 -10.09 -9.40 -7.39
N LEU A 127 -10.61 -9.52 -6.17
CA LEU A 127 -9.97 -10.28 -5.08
C LEU A 127 -9.59 -11.72 -5.47
N PRO A 128 -10.41 -12.50 -6.22
CA PRO A 128 -10.02 -13.82 -6.69
C PRO A 128 -8.75 -13.79 -7.56
N THR A 129 -8.65 -12.83 -8.47
CA THR A 129 -7.46 -12.64 -9.32
C THR A 129 -6.24 -12.29 -8.48
N VAL A 130 -6.38 -11.33 -7.55
CA VAL A 130 -5.27 -10.97 -6.64
C VAL A 130 -4.80 -12.19 -5.84
N ARG A 131 -5.71 -13.03 -5.37
CA ARG A 131 -5.40 -14.27 -4.64
C ARG A 131 -4.60 -15.25 -5.52
N GLU A 132 -5.03 -15.47 -6.75
CA GLU A 132 -4.33 -16.34 -7.71
C GLU A 132 -2.92 -15.83 -8.00
N GLU A 133 -2.75 -14.51 -8.15
CA GLU A 133 -1.45 -13.91 -8.43
C GLU A 133 -0.51 -13.95 -7.21
N VAL A 134 -1.01 -13.71 -6.00
CA VAL A 134 -0.22 -13.88 -4.77
C VAL A 134 0.21 -15.34 -4.60
N GLU A 135 -0.69 -16.30 -4.85
CA GLU A 135 -0.36 -17.73 -4.83
C GLU A 135 0.66 -18.10 -5.93
N SER A 136 0.61 -17.43 -7.09
CA SER A 136 1.62 -17.61 -8.14
C SER A 136 2.99 -17.10 -7.70
N LEU A 137 3.04 -15.90 -7.10
CA LEU A 137 4.26 -15.30 -6.57
C LEU A 137 4.85 -16.14 -5.42
N SER A 138 4.00 -16.77 -4.59
CA SER A 138 4.45 -17.58 -3.44
C SER A 138 5.31 -18.79 -3.81
N LYS A 139 5.30 -19.20 -5.09
CA LYS A 139 6.10 -20.30 -5.63
C LYS A 139 7.50 -19.90 -6.08
N LEU A 140 7.81 -18.60 -6.06
CA LEU A 140 9.12 -18.09 -6.44
C LEU A 140 10.11 -18.25 -5.28
N GLU A 141 11.37 -18.55 -5.62
CA GLU A 141 12.44 -18.76 -4.62
C GLU A 141 12.70 -17.54 -3.73
N ASN A 142 12.44 -16.34 -4.23
CA ASN A 142 12.65 -15.09 -3.53
C ASN A 142 11.39 -14.50 -2.87
N PHE A 143 10.30 -15.27 -2.80
CA PHE A 143 9.01 -14.80 -2.27
C PHE A 143 9.12 -14.22 -0.86
N ASP A 144 9.88 -14.84 0.02
CA ASP A 144 10.05 -14.41 1.40
C ASP A 144 10.62 -12.98 1.54
N SER A 145 11.33 -12.51 0.53
CA SER A 145 11.87 -11.15 0.47
C SER A 145 10.98 -10.18 -0.32
N MET A 146 9.88 -10.65 -0.90
CA MET A 146 8.99 -9.81 -1.69
C MET A 146 8.12 -8.93 -0.81
N LYS A 147 8.13 -7.62 -1.09
CA LYS A 147 7.30 -6.59 -0.48
C LYS A 147 6.00 -6.40 -1.24
N MET A 148 5.07 -5.64 -0.67
CA MET A 148 3.78 -5.37 -1.31
C MET A 148 3.90 -4.63 -2.65
N HIS A 149 4.91 -3.76 -2.84
CA HIS A 149 5.13 -3.12 -4.13
C HIS A 149 5.47 -4.11 -5.26
N HIS A 150 6.06 -5.27 -4.96
CA HIS A 150 6.29 -6.32 -5.97
C HIS A 150 4.97 -6.92 -6.47
N LEU A 151 3.94 -7.01 -5.62
CA LEU A 151 2.60 -7.39 -6.06
C LEU A 151 2.00 -6.33 -6.98
N LEU A 152 2.14 -5.04 -6.64
CA LEU A 152 1.68 -3.95 -7.51
C LEU A 152 2.38 -3.99 -8.88
N GLU A 153 3.70 -4.16 -8.90
CA GLU A 153 4.50 -4.28 -10.12
C GLU A 153 4.08 -5.49 -10.96
N HIS A 154 3.85 -6.63 -10.31
CA HIS A 154 3.38 -7.84 -10.97
C HIS A 154 2.00 -7.63 -11.62
N LEU A 155 1.05 -7.05 -10.89
CA LEU A 155 -0.29 -6.74 -11.41
C LEU A 155 -0.24 -5.73 -12.58
N CYS A 156 0.64 -4.72 -12.51
CA CYS A 156 0.91 -3.80 -13.62
C CYS A 156 1.42 -4.55 -14.86
N GLY A 157 2.36 -5.50 -14.66
CA GLY A 157 2.87 -6.37 -15.73
C GLY A 157 1.79 -7.18 -16.44
N LEU A 158 0.77 -7.59 -15.70
CA LEU A 158 -0.43 -8.26 -16.20
C LEU A 158 -1.48 -7.30 -16.78
N LYS A 159 -1.18 -6.00 -16.80
CA LYS A 159 -2.09 -4.93 -17.27
C LYS A 159 -3.39 -4.82 -16.47
N GLN A 160 -3.35 -5.21 -15.21
CA GLN A 160 -4.46 -4.91 -14.29
C GLN A 160 -4.44 -3.40 -13.99
N PRO A 161 -5.53 -2.68 -14.22
CA PRO A 161 -5.58 -1.26 -13.94
C PRO A 161 -5.59 -1.03 -12.43
N ILE A 162 -4.58 -0.31 -11.93
CA ILE A 162 -4.50 0.12 -10.53
C ILE A 162 -4.71 1.63 -10.51
N ARG A 163 -5.86 2.07 -10.03
CA ARG A 163 -6.23 3.48 -9.90
C ARG A 163 -5.34 4.18 -8.88
N VAL A 164 -4.88 5.36 -9.21
CA VAL A 164 -4.10 6.22 -8.31
C VAL A 164 -4.95 7.38 -7.82
N VAL A 165 -4.98 7.56 -6.49
CA VAL A 165 -5.51 8.74 -5.82
C VAL A 165 -4.34 9.50 -5.22
N TYR A 166 -4.12 10.72 -5.73
CA TYR A 166 -3.08 11.59 -5.19
C TYR A 166 -3.53 12.33 -3.95
N THR A 167 -2.63 12.40 -2.96
CA THR A 167 -2.77 13.24 -1.76
C THR A 167 -1.50 14.05 -1.53
N THR A 168 -1.52 14.91 -0.52
CA THR A 168 -0.38 15.70 -0.09
C THR A 168 -0.22 15.55 1.41
N GLY A 169 0.73 14.71 1.85
CA GLY A 169 0.92 14.39 3.27
C GLY A 169 -0.33 13.76 3.89
N ASN A 170 -0.59 14.11 5.14
CA ASN A 170 -1.71 13.58 5.95
C ASN A 170 -1.57 12.11 6.33
N TRP A 171 -0.35 11.65 6.36
CA TRP A 171 0.06 10.33 6.85
C TRP A 171 1.42 10.41 7.55
N LEU A 172 1.73 9.37 8.28
CA LEU A 172 3.00 9.23 9.00
C LEU A 172 3.35 7.75 9.09
N ASP A 173 4.57 7.43 8.72
CA ASP A 173 5.18 6.13 8.94
C ASP A 173 5.89 6.12 10.31
N VAL A 174 5.61 5.13 11.13
CA VAL A 174 6.03 5.07 12.54
C VAL A 174 7.05 3.96 12.77
N ASP A 175 8.31 4.23 12.41
CA ASP A 175 9.42 3.28 12.56
C ASP A 175 10.26 3.51 13.80
N THR A 176 10.29 4.74 14.27
CA THR A 176 11.21 5.16 15.35
C THR A 176 10.46 5.74 16.54
N LEU A 177 11.17 5.83 17.70
CA LEU A 177 10.62 6.49 18.87
C LEU A 177 10.27 7.97 18.59
N GLU A 178 11.02 8.63 17.70
CA GLU A 178 10.73 10.01 17.30
C GLU A 178 9.40 10.10 16.53
N ASP A 179 9.10 9.12 15.69
CA ASP A 179 7.83 9.05 14.97
C ASP A 179 6.66 8.79 15.91
N VAL A 180 6.84 8.01 16.99
CA VAL A 180 5.83 7.85 18.05
C VAL A 180 5.52 9.21 18.72
N ILE A 181 6.54 10.06 18.94
CA ILE A 181 6.33 11.40 19.49
C ILE A 181 5.57 12.29 18.48
N ARG A 182 5.89 12.18 17.19
CA ARG A 182 5.17 12.88 16.11
C ARG A 182 3.73 12.39 15.99
N ALA A 183 3.52 11.08 16.11
CA ALA A 183 2.21 10.44 16.04
C ALA A 183 1.23 10.99 17.10
N ASN A 184 1.71 11.31 18.31
CA ASN A 184 0.89 11.92 19.37
C ASN A 184 0.33 13.31 18.98
N ASN A 185 0.97 14.00 18.05
CA ASN A 185 0.53 15.32 17.57
C ASN A 185 -0.18 15.24 16.20
N PHE A 186 -0.26 14.06 15.63
CA PHE A 186 -0.82 13.84 14.29
C PHE A 186 -2.35 13.76 14.30
N ILE A 187 -2.96 13.42 15.42
CA ILE A 187 -4.41 13.19 15.61
C ILE A 187 -5.20 14.50 15.59
#